data_2441ba29e41ec8a1f185be109c458c32
#
_entry.id   2441ba29e41ec8a1f185be109c458c32
#
_cell.length_a   1.000
_cell.length_b   1.000
_cell.length_c   1.000
_cell.angle_alpha   90.00
_cell.angle_beta   90.00
_cell.angle_gamma   90.00
#
_symmetry.space_group_name_H-M   'P 1'
#
loop_
_entity.id
_entity.type
_entity.pdbx_description
1 polymer ?
#
loop_
_entity_poly.entity_id
_entity_poly.type
_entity_poly.pdbx_seq_one_letter_code
_entity_poly.pdbx_strand_id
1 'polypeptide(L)'
;MLKFINLITNNYFLKQKLKVDAQNSPVRRLTDNWQGNSEIGKIIVNGKTNPKLIKDFNKFYFLRDLKAEGSIKARSIARSLVSNWINEKHNLLSKEFDSQIMAERVTCWSFNFSWFAESGELDLQKKILYSIALQTKYLEIKLTETNNHLQQIIIIKGILVAKSILFDDIIIIDELLNIIDQKLEILTNNDGGHTSRSPVLHINLLRHLIEIRSIVGILKNVDAENLHKKTIKMGEFCRGFQMPNDCFAWFHGGSLVPKDIIKQTLNRIGYKNRIFQLAEDTGFCRLSNMDTVVFVDVGLKPIVSTNTKASLFAFEFFYKKEKIISNLGELTKSSIKSAKNSLASSAAHSTLNIDDRNNICLLYTSPSPRD
;
A
#
# COMPACT_ATOMS: atom_id res chain seq x y z
N MET A 1 13.74 3.15 34.78
CA MET A 1 14.41 1.87 34.97
C MET A 1 13.55 0.68 34.50
N LEU A 2 12.30 0.52 34.92
CA LEU A 2 11.41 -0.58 34.46
C LEU A 2 11.18 -0.63 32.94
N LYS A 3 11.05 0.52 32.24
CA LYS A 3 10.95 0.55 30.76
C LYS A 3 12.21 0.06 30.05
N PHE A 4 13.38 0.27 30.65
CA PHE A 4 14.67 -0.18 30.09
C PHE A 4 14.89 -1.69 30.29
N ILE A 5 14.44 -2.24 31.42
CA ILE A 5 14.52 -3.68 31.71
C ILE A 5 13.54 -4.45 30.80
N ASN A 6 12.32 -3.95 30.59
CA ASN A 6 11.38 -4.53 29.60
C ASN A 6 11.90 -4.48 28.17
N LEU A 7 12.75 -3.51 27.80
CA LEU A 7 13.36 -3.39 26.48
C LEU A 7 14.44 -4.48 26.26
N ILE A 8 15.24 -4.77 27.28
CA ILE A 8 16.33 -5.77 27.21
C ILE A 8 15.76 -7.20 27.28
N THR A 9 14.77 -7.42 28.14
CA THR A 9 14.10 -8.74 28.25
C THR A 9 13.24 -9.04 27.03
N ASN A 10 12.52 -8.07 26.43
CA ASN A 10 11.82 -8.29 25.18
C ASN A 10 12.77 -8.64 24.01
N ASN A 11 13.95 -8.03 23.93
CA ASN A 11 14.95 -8.40 22.92
C ASN A 11 15.52 -9.81 23.10
N TYR A 12 15.73 -10.25 24.32
CA TYR A 12 16.24 -11.60 24.59
C TYR A 12 15.17 -12.65 24.35
N PHE A 13 13.94 -12.45 24.82
CA PHE A 13 12.78 -13.34 24.56
C PHE A 13 12.39 -13.37 23.09
N LEU A 14 12.46 -12.26 22.37
CA LEU A 14 12.26 -12.21 20.92
C LEU A 14 13.31 -13.04 20.19
N LYS A 15 14.59 -12.93 20.53
CA LYS A 15 15.66 -13.76 19.92
C LYS A 15 15.47 -15.25 20.18
N GLN A 16 14.99 -15.65 21.36
CA GLN A 16 14.73 -17.07 21.65
C GLN A 16 13.46 -17.59 20.96
N LYS A 17 12.39 -16.76 20.87
CA LYS A 17 11.17 -17.11 20.12
C LYS A 17 11.37 -17.13 18.60
N LEU A 18 12.40 -16.44 18.10
CA LEU A 18 12.68 -16.27 16.68
C LEU A 18 13.73 -17.28 16.16
N LYS A 19 13.92 -18.43 16.83
CA LYS A 19 14.69 -19.52 16.22
C LYS A 19 13.99 -19.97 14.94
N VAL A 20 14.63 -19.76 13.81
CA VAL A 20 14.10 -20.07 12.49
C VAL A 20 15.08 -20.97 11.76
N ASP A 21 14.60 -22.12 11.31
CA ASP A 21 15.32 -22.93 10.34
C ASP A 21 15.08 -22.32 8.95
N ALA A 22 16.08 -21.61 8.44
CA ALA A 22 16.02 -21.08 7.09
C ALA A 22 16.54 -22.11 6.10
N GLN A 23 15.83 -22.27 4.99
CA GLN A 23 16.28 -23.12 3.90
C GLN A 23 17.54 -22.54 3.22
N ASN A 24 18.36 -23.41 2.63
CA ASN A 24 19.58 -23.01 1.95
C ASN A 24 19.32 -22.38 0.56
N SER A 25 18.14 -22.58 0.00
CA SER A 25 17.72 -22.09 -1.32
C SER A 25 16.23 -21.74 -1.34
N PRO A 26 15.79 -20.85 -2.22
CA PRO A 26 14.37 -20.55 -2.36
C PRO A 26 13.62 -21.74 -2.94
N VAL A 27 12.42 -22.01 -2.42
CA VAL A 27 11.53 -23.08 -2.91
C VAL A 27 10.89 -22.70 -4.24
N ARG A 28 10.56 -21.42 -4.40
CA ARG A 28 9.90 -20.87 -5.60
C ARG A 28 10.57 -19.58 -6.07
N ARG A 29 10.59 -19.37 -7.38
CA ARG A 29 10.89 -18.08 -7.98
C ARG A 29 9.61 -17.28 -8.10
N LEU A 30 9.57 -16.13 -7.43
CA LEU A 30 8.44 -15.22 -7.47
C LEU A 30 8.67 -14.13 -8.52
N THR A 31 7.57 -13.64 -9.11
CA THR A 31 7.62 -12.53 -10.08
C THR A 31 6.95 -11.29 -9.47
N ASP A 32 7.65 -10.16 -9.50
CA ASP A 32 7.10 -8.89 -9.03
C ASP A 32 5.96 -8.42 -9.95
N ASN A 33 4.89 -7.96 -9.35
CA ASN A 33 3.73 -7.41 -10.08
C ASN A 33 4.01 -6.02 -10.66
N TRP A 34 5.00 -5.31 -10.12
CA TRP A 34 5.24 -3.90 -10.42
C TRP A 34 6.57 -3.69 -11.14
N GLN A 35 6.54 -2.80 -12.10
CA GLN A 35 7.74 -2.37 -12.81
C GLN A 35 8.37 -1.18 -12.10
N GLY A 36 9.70 -1.14 -12.05
CA GLY A 36 10.47 0.01 -11.59
C GLY A 36 10.69 1.04 -12.71
N ASN A 37 11.30 2.14 -12.31
CA ASN A 37 11.70 3.22 -13.20
C ASN A 37 13.20 3.11 -13.53
N SER A 38 13.52 2.83 -14.79
CA SER A 38 14.93 2.67 -15.25
C SER A 38 15.77 3.94 -15.09
N GLU A 39 15.17 5.13 -15.20
CA GLU A 39 15.88 6.40 -15.01
C GLU A 39 16.30 6.59 -13.55
N ILE A 40 15.42 6.23 -12.58
CA ILE A 40 15.78 6.22 -11.16
C ILE A 40 16.90 5.19 -10.93
N GLY A 41 16.80 4.01 -11.54
CA GLY A 41 17.84 2.98 -11.50
C GLY A 41 19.21 3.52 -11.99
N LYS A 42 19.25 4.22 -13.11
CA LYS A 42 20.47 4.87 -13.65
C LYS A 42 21.04 5.91 -12.69
N ILE A 43 20.20 6.71 -12.04
CA ILE A 43 20.64 7.70 -11.05
C ILE A 43 21.36 7.03 -9.89
N ILE A 44 20.81 5.91 -9.39
CA ILE A 44 21.40 5.12 -8.30
C ILE A 44 22.74 4.49 -8.76
N VAL A 45 22.75 3.84 -9.94
CA VAL A 45 23.94 3.16 -10.49
C VAL A 45 25.11 4.12 -10.73
N ASN A 46 24.81 5.35 -11.14
CA ASN A 46 25.81 6.38 -11.37
C ASN A 46 26.26 7.11 -10.10
N GLY A 47 25.76 6.73 -8.92
CA GLY A 47 26.13 7.36 -7.64
C GLY A 47 25.65 8.81 -7.49
N LYS A 48 24.72 9.27 -8.35
CA LYS A 48 24.19 10.64 -8.31
C LYS A 48 23.25 10.90 -7.13
N THR A 49 22.83 9.86 -6.42
CA THR A 49 22.06 9.97 -5.19
C THR A 49 22.51 8.92 -4.17
N ASN A 50 22.47 9.29 -2.89
CA ASN A 50 22.62 8.30 -1.81
C ASN A 50 21.31 7.50 -1.70
N PRO A 51 21.32 6.16 -1.88
CA PRO A 51 20.13 5.35 -1.76
C PRO A 51 19.36 5.54 -0.45
N LYS A 52 20.06 5.82 0.66
CA LYS A 52 19.42 6.08 1.97
C LYS A 52 18.57 7.35 2.00
N LEU A 53 18.76 8.28 1.05
CA LEU A 53 17.94 9.49 0.89
C LEU A 53 16.70 9.26 0.02
N ILE A 54 16.58 8.09 -0.62
CA ILE A 54 15.40 7.73 -1.41
C ILE A 54 14.21 7.59 -0.46
N LYS A 55 13.08 8.17 -0.87
CA LYS A 55 11.83 8.01 -0.12
C LYS A 55 11.53 6.52 0.08
N ASP A 56 11.12 6.17 1.29
CA ASP A 56 10.79 4.79 1.64
C ASP A 56 11.95 3.78 1.47
N PHE A 57 13.21 4.21 1.66
CA PHE A 57 14.40 3.37 1.53
C PHE A 57 14.25 2.01 2.22
N ASN A 58 13.73 1.99 3.45
CA ASN A 58 13.56 0.76 4.24
C ASN A 58 12.50 -0.21 3.72
N LYS A 59 11.69 0.16 2.71
CA LYS A 59 10.79 -0.73 1.97
C LYS A 59 11.47 -1.42 0.79
N PHE A 60 12.64 -0.94 0.39
CA PHE A 60 13.45 -1.46 -0.72
C PHE A 60 12.79 -1.42 -2.10
N TYR A 61 11.83 -0.52 -2.33
CA TYR A 61 11.18 -0.39 -3.63
C TYR A 61 12.15 -0.06 -4.77
N PHE A 62 13.27 0.58 -4.49
CA PHE A 62 14.34 0.87 -5.44
C PHE A 62 14.96 -0.39 -6.07
N LEU A 63 14.77 -1.59 -5.51
CA LEU A 63 15.17 -2.84 -6.17
C LEU A 63 14.45 -3.03 -7.50
N ARG A 64 13.21 -2.57 -7.61
CA ARG A 64 12.46 -2.55 -8.88
C ARG A 64 13.11 -1.63 -9.90
N ASP A 65 13.58 -0.46 -9.45
CA ASP A 65 14.23 0.54 -10.31
C ASP A 65 15.60 0.05 -10.81
N LEU A 66 16.39 -0.55 -9.92
CA LEU A 66 17.66 -1.18 -10.27
C LEU A 66 17.45 -2.37 -11.23
N LYS A 67 16.39 -3.15 -11.03
CA LYS A 67 16.02 -4.24 -11.94
C LYS A 67 15.59 -3.72 -13.32
N ALA A 68 14.89 -2.61 -13.39
CA ALA A 68 14.47 -1.98 -14.63
C ALA A 68 15.65 -1.37 -15.39
N GLU A 69 16.70 -0.90 -14.71
CA GLU A 69 17.97 -0.46 -15.30
C GLU A 69 18.75 -1.65 -15.89
N GLY A 70 18.78 -2.81 -15.19
CA GLY A 70 19.12 -4.12 -15.71
C GLY A 70 20.62 -4.45 -15.80
N SER A 71 21.55 -3.54 -15.54
CA SER A 71 23.00 -3.79 -15.65
C SER A 71 23.53 -4.73 -14.56
N ILE A 72 24.71 -5.31 -14.82
CA ILE A 72 25.45 -6.11 -13.81
C ILE A 72 25.78 -5.23 -12.61
N LYS A 73 26.11 -3.96 -12.82
CA LYS A 73 26.40 -2.98 -11.78
C LYS A 73 25.18 -2.72 -10.89
N ALA A 74 23.99 -2.58 -11.47
CA ALA A 74 22.75 -2.45 -10.71
C ALA A 74 22.50 -3.64 -9.79
N ARG A 75 22.74 -4.85 -10.30
CA ARG A 75 22.61 -6.09 -9.53
C ARG A 75 23.62 -6.17 -8.38
N SER A 76 24.87 -5.77 -8.62
CA SER A 76 25.91 -5.69 -7.58
C SER A 76 25.55 -4.69 -6.48
N ILE A 77 25.04 -3.50 -6.86
CA ILE A 77 24.57 -2.47 -5.92
C ILE A 77 23.39 -3.00 -5.09
N ALA A 78 22.42 -3.69 -5.72
CA ALA A 78 21.29 -4.29 -5.00
C ALA A 78 21.76 -5.25 -3.92
N ARG A 79 22.72 -6.15 -4.23
CA ARG A 79 23.35 -7.08 -3.26
C ARG A 79 24.01 -6.35 -2.11
N SER A 80 24.84 -5.36 -2.42
CA SER A 80 25.54 -4.57 -1.41
C SER A 80 24.59 -3.86 -0.48
N LEU A 81 23.52 -3.23 -0.99
CA LEU A 81 22.55 -2.51 -0.18
C LEU A 81 21.75 -3.45 0.75
N VAL A 82 21.35 -4.63 0.25
CA VAL A 82 20.65 -5.62 1.08
C VAL A 82 21.60 -6.21 2.12
N SER A 83 22.83 -6.58 1.73
CA SER A 83 23.84 -7.11 2.64
C SER A 83 24.20 -6.12 3.75
N ASN A 84 24.42 -4.86 3.39
CA ASN A 84 24.73 -3.80 4.36
C ASN A 84 23.58 -3.63 5.36
N TRP A 85 22.33 -3.60 4.86
CA TRP A 85 21.16 -3.50 5.74
C TRP A 85 21.09 -4.68 6.73
N ILE A 86 21.33 -5.91 6.28
CA ILE A 86 21.33 -7.11 7.15
C ILE A 86 22.43 -7.03 8.22
N ASN A 87 23.60 -6.49 7.87
CA ASN A 87 24.75 -6.42 8.75
C ASN A 87 24.73 -5.21 9.71
N GLU A 88 23.89 -4.19 9.44
CA GLU A 88 23.72 -3.04 10.33
C GLU A 88 23.08 -3.49 11.65
N LYS A 89 23.51 -2.86 12.78
CA LYS A 89 22.85 -3.04 14.07
C LYS A 89 21.57 -2.20 14.11
N HIS A 90 20.43 -2.88 14.01
CA HIS A 90 19.14 -2.22 14.06
C HIS A 90 18.58 -2.17 15.47
N ASN A 91 17.95 -1.03 15.82
CA ASN A 91 17.13 -0.91 17.02
C ASN A 91 15.70 -1.33 16.66
N LEU A 92 15.15 -2.34 17.34
CA LEU A 92 13.79 -2.85 17.11
C LEU A 92 12.68 -1.81 17.33
N LEU A 93 13.00 -0.68 17.97
CA LEU A 93 12.07 0.45 18.14
C LEU A 93 12.20 1.52 17.06
N SER A 94 13.14 1.36 16.13
CA SER A 94 13.31 2.30 15.03
C SER A 94 12.26 2.12 13.95
N LYS A 95 12.06 3.17 13.14
CA LYS A 95 11.03 3.17 12.08
C LYS A 95 11.19 2.06 11.05
N GLU A 96 12.40 1.55 10.82
CA GLU A 96 12.66 0.43 9.92
C GLU A 96 12.05 -0.89 10.39
N PHE A 97 11.68 -0.99 11.68
CA PHE A 97 10.97 -2.13 12.27
C PHE A 97 9.45 -1.89 12.43
N ASP A 98 8.93 -0.78 11.91
CA ASP A 98 7.50 -0.68 11.68
C ASP A 98 7.02 -1.87 10.86
N SER A 99 5.94 -2.52 11.30
CA SER A 99 5.46 -3.78 10.71
C SER A 99 5.03 -3.61 9.25
N GLN A 100 4.50 -2.45 8.88
CA GLN A 100 4.14 -2.16 7.50
C GLN A 100 5.39 -2.01 6.61
N ILE A 101 6.40 -1.27 7.09
CA ILE A 101 7.67 -1.11 6.37
C ILE A 101 8.36 -2.47 6.21
N MET A 102 8.36 -3.29 7.26
CA MET A 102 8.94 -4.63 7.26
C MET A 102 8.22 -5.55 6.27
N ALA A 103 6.89 -5.57 6.27
CA ALA A 103 6.10 -6.37 5.34
C ALA A 103 6.40 -6.01 3.87
N GLU A 104 6.51 -4.70 3.56
CA GLU A 104 6.88 -4.23 2.23
C GLU A 104 8.32 -4.62 1.85
N ARG A 105 9.27 -4.52 2.77
CA ARG A 105 10.67 -4.93 2.55
C ARG A 105 10.77 -6.42 2.25
N VAL A 106 10.15 -7.26 3.09
CA VAL A 106 10.12 -8.71 2.90
C VAL A 106 9.49 -9.08 1.56
N THR A 107 8.38 -8.43 1.21
CA THR A 107 7.71 -8.59 -0.09
C THR A 107 8.68 -8.24 -1.24
N CYS A 108 9.31 -7.09 -1.17
CA CYS A 108 10.20 -6.61 -2.23
C CYS A 108 11.46 -7.49 -2.38
N TRP A 109 12.05 -7.94 -1.28
CA TRP A 109 13.19 -8.86 -1.32
C TRP A 109 12.79 -10.20 -1.92
N SER A 110 11.68 -10.77 -1.51
CA SER A 110 11.21 -12.07 -2.01
C SER A 110 10.88 -12.05 -3.50
N PHE A 111 10.16 -11.03 -3.98
CA PHE A 111 9.84 -10.89 -5.40
C PHE A 111 11.06 -10.65 -6.30
N ASN A 112 12.10 -10.04 -5.77
CA ASN A 112 13.30 -9.71 -6.55
C ASN A 112 14.48 -10.64 -6.26
N PHE A 113 14.32 -11.65 -5.39
CA PHE A 113 15.38 -12.56 -4.96
C PHE A 113 16.09 -13.23 -6.15
N SER A 114 15.34 -13.80 -7.08
CA SER A 114 15.89 -14.48 -8.26
C SER A 114 16.72 -13.53 -9.13
N TRP A 115 16.35 -12.26 -9.22
CA TRP A 115 17.09 -11.29 -10.01
C TRP A 115 18.42 -10.90 -9.37
N PHE A 116 18.44 -10.54 -8.08
CA PHE A 116 19.65 -9.99 -7.48
C PHE A 116 20.45 -11.01 -6.67
N ALA A 117 19.82 -12.00 -6.04
CA ALA A 117 20.48 -12.89 -5.08
C ALA A 117 20.95 -14.22 -5.69
N GLU A 118 20.15 -14.91 -6.53
CA GLU A 118 20.45 -16.28 -7.01
C GLU A 118 21.79 -16.40 -7.76
N SER A 119 22.23 -15.37 -8.46
CA SER A 119 23.54 -15.37 -9.13
C SER A 119 24.68 -14.83 -8.25
N GLY A 120 24.45 -14.65 -6.95
CA GLY A 120 25.42 -14.24 -5.95
C GLY A 120 26.02 -15.42 -5.18
N GLU A 121 26.88 -15.10 -4.21
CA GLU A 121 27.47 -16.08 -3.30
C GLU A 121 26.41 -16.79 -2.48
N LEU A 122 26.58 -18.11 -2.24
CA LEU A 122 25.65 -18.94 -1.47
C LEU A 122 25.45 -18.41 -0.04
N ASP A 123 26.52 -17.91 0.59
CA ASP A 123 26.43 -17.35 1.95
C ASP A 123 25.56 -16.11 2.00
N LEU A 124 25.60 -15.25 0.97
CA LEU A 124 24.71 -14.10 0.89
C LEU A 124 23.26 -14.54 0.69
N GLN A 125 23.01 -15.54 -0.17
CA GLN A 125 21.67 -16.09 -0.38
C GLN A 125 21.06 -16.61 0.93
N LYS A 126 21.84 -17.43 1.68
CA LYS A 126 21.44 -17.96 2.99
C LYS A 126 21.15 -16.84 4.00
N LYS A 127 22.00 -15.82 4.08
CA LYS A 127 21.78 -14.65 4.96
C LYS A 127 20.50 -13.91 4.63
N ILE A 128 20.18 -13.73 3.34
CA ILE A 128 18.96 -13.06 2.90
C ILE A 128 17.73 -13.90 3.27
N LEU A 129 17.72 -15.20 2.97
CA LEU A 129 16.61 -16.10 3.30
C LEU A 129 16.39 -16.19 4.81
N TYR A 130 17.46 -16.28 5.60
CA TYR A 130 17.37 -16.25 7.05
C TYR A 130 16.77 -14.93 7.56
N SER A 131 17.19 -13.80 6.99
CA SER A 131 16.65 -12.50 7.37
C SER A 131 15.16 -12.36 6.99
N ILE A 132 14.74 -12.87 5.82
CA ILE A 132 13.32 -12.94 5.43
C ILE A 132 12.55 -13.78 6.44
N ALA A 133 13.04 -14.97 6.79
CA ALA A 133 12.38 -15.86 7.73
C ALA A 133 12.22 -15.23 9.13
N LEU A 134 13.28 -14.56 9.62
CA LEU A 134 13.27 -13.86 10.90
C LEU A 134 12.24 -12.71 10.93
N GLN A 135 12.24 -11.89 9.89
CA GLN A 135 11.27 -10.79 9.75
C GLN A 135 9.83 -11.31 9.64
N THR A 136 9.63 -12.45 8.95
CA THR A 136 8.31 -13.08 8.83
C THR A 136 7.77 -13.52 10.18
N LYS A 137 8.60 -14.15 11.02
CA LYS A 137 8.23 -14.49 12.41
C LYS A 137 7.83 -13.28 13.23
N TYR A 138 8.55 -12.18 13.09
CA TYR A 138 8.16 -10.92 13.75
C TYR A 138 6.83 -10.38 13.24
N LEU A 139 6.57 -10.46 11.93
CA LEU A 139 5.29 -10.06 11.34
C LEU A 139 4.12 -10.92 11.82
N GLU A 140 4.31 -12.24 12.02
CA GLU A 140 3.30 -13.12 12.61
C GLU A 140 2.88 -12.65 14.02
N ILE A 141 3.84 -12.24 14.86
CA ILE A 141 3.55 -11.67 16.19
C ILE A 141 2.83 -10.33 16.04
N LYS A 142 3.29 -9.46 15.15
CA LYS A 142 2.69 -8.13 14.95
C LYS A 142 1.29 -8.17 14.36
N LEU A 143 0.94 -9.21 13.62
CA LEU A 143 -0.40 -9.39 13.08
C LEU A 143 -1.45 -9.47 14.20
N THR A 144 -1.14 -10.14 15.31
CA THR A 144 -2.06 -10.28 16.47
C THR A 144 -2.14 -9.00 17.33
N GLU A 145 -1.13 -8.12 17.26
CA GLU A 145 -1.07 -6.88 18.03
C GLU A 145 -1.69 -5.68 17.29
N THR A 146 -1.95 -5.81 16.00
CA THR A 146 -2.39 -4.71 15.14
C THR A 146 -3.90 -4.67 15.00
N ASN A 147 -4.52 -3.52 15.28
CA ASN A 147 -5.96 -3.29 15.13
C ASN A 147 -6.33 -2.55 13.83
N ASN A 148 -5.38 -2.05 13.07
CA ASN A 148 -5.63 -1.37 11.81
C ASN A 148 -5.83 -2.39 10.68
N HIS A 149 -7.01 -2.42 10.08
CA HIS A 149 -7.40 -3.42 9.09
C HIS A 149 -6.54 -3.41 7.83
N LEU A 150 -6.20 -2.24 7.29
CA LEU A 150 -5.31 -2.13 6.13
C LEU A 150 -3.90 -2.62 6.48
N GLN A 151 -3.38 -2.26 7.65
CA GLN A 151 -2.08 -2.71 8.10
C GLN A 151 -2.03 -4.23 8.28
N GLN A 152 -3.12 -4.85 8.79
CA GLN A 152 -3.22 -6.31 8.86
C GLN A 152 -3.11 -6.96 7.47
N ILE A 153 -3.81 -6.44 6.46
CA ILE A 153 -3.71 -6.94 5.07
C ILE A 153 -2.26 -6.82 4.54
N ILE A 154 -1.57 -5.70 4.80
CA ILE A 154 -0.19 -5.51 4.38
C ILE A 154 0.75 -6.50 5.08
N ILE A 155 0.57 -6.74 6.38
CA ILE A 155 1.34 -7.73 7.14
C ILE A 155 1.10 -9.14 6.58
N ILE A 156 -0.16 -9.53 6.36
CA ILE A 156 -0.53 -10.84 5.79
C ILE A 156 0.10 -11.01 4.41
N LYS A 157 0.07 -9.99 3.56
CA LYS A 157 0.77 -10.00 2.27
C LYS A 157 2.26 -10.33 2.45
N GLY A 158 2.95 -9.63 3.35
CA GLY A 158 4.36 -9.88 3.65
C GLY A 158 4.62 -11.31 4.09
N ILE A 159 3.78 -11.85 4.99
CA ILE A 159 3.87 -13.24 5.46
C ILE A 159 3.66 -14.23 4.31
N LEU A 160 2.62 -14.06 3.49
CA LEU A 160 2.31 -14.95 2.37
C LEU A 160 3.44 -14.98 1.34
N VAL A 161 3.93 -13.80 0.93
CA VAL A 161 5.03 -13.70 -0.04
C VAL A 161 6.30 -14.34 0.50
N ALA A 162 6.66 -14.07 1.77
CA ALA A 162 7.84 -14.66 2.39
C ALA A 162 7.73 -16.18 2.54
N LYS A 163 6.58 -16.67 3.03
CA LYS A 163 6.38 -18.12 3.16
C LYS A 163 6.40 -18.83 1.81
N SER A 164 5.92 -18.17 0.74
CA SER A 164 5.94 -18.75 -0.61
C SER A 164 7.35 -18.96 -1.18
N ILE A 165 8.35 -18.17 -0.75
CA ILE A 165 9.74 -18.38 -1.16
C ILE A 165 10.49 -19.36 -0.23
N LEU A 166 10.03 -19.49 1.03
CA LEU A 166 10.68 -20.28 2.06
C LEU A 166 10.17 -21.72 2.16
N PHE A 167 8.88 -21.97 1.85
CA PHE A 167 8.22 -23.26 2.11
C PHE A 167 7.38 -23.72 0.93
N ASP A 168 7.28 -25.04 0.71
CA ASP A 168 6.40 -25.63 -0.30
C ASP A 168 4.93 -25.48 0.07
N ASP A 169 4.59 -25.73 1.33
CA ASP A 169 3.25 -25.62 1.85
C ASP A 169 3.15 -24.50 2.89
N ILE A 170 2.05 -23.74 2.82
CA ILE A 170 1.76 -22.69 3.79
C ILE A 170 0.58 -23.15 4.63
N ILE A 171 0.88 -23.84 5.74
CA ILE A 171 -0.14 -24.47 6.63
C ILE A 171 -1.22 -23.48 7.09
N ILE A 172 -0.87 -22.21 7.29
CA ILE A 172 -1.79 -21.19 7.83
C ILE A 172 -2.51 -20.39 6.74
N ILE A 173 -2.49 -20.84 5.47
CA ILE A 173 -2.98 -20.01 4.36
C ILE A 173 -4.47 -19.72 4.50
N ASP A 174 -5.28 -20.73 4.84
CA ASP A 174 -6.73 -20.58 4.96
C ASP A 174 -7.09 -19.63 6.10
N GLU A 175 -6.35 -19.68 7.22
CA GLU A 175 -6.51 -18.74 8.34
C GLU A 175 -6.21 -17.30 7.89
N LEU A 176 -5.11 -17.09 7.16
CA LEU A 176 -4.74 -15.77 6.67
C LEU A 176 -5.74 -15.24 5.65
N LEU A 177 -6.27 -16.09 4.75
CA LEU A 177 -7.31 -15.70 3.79
C LEU A 177 -8.63 -15.35 4.49
N ASN A 178 -9.04 -16.11 5.50
CA ASN A 178 -10.21 -15.79 6.31
C ASN A 178 -10.09 -14.42 7.01
N ILE A 179 -8.90 -14.09 7.53
CA ILE A 179 -8.66 -12.76 8.09
C ILE A 179 -8.78 -11.69 6.99
N ILE A 180 -8.20 -11.89 5.81
CA ILE A 180 -8.33 -10.95 4.69
C ILE A 180 -9.80 -10.72 4.34
N ASP A 181 -10.58 -11.78 4.19
CA ASP A 181 -12.00 -11.69 3.84
C ASP A 181 -12.78 -10.88 4.86
N GLN A 182 -12.59 -11.13 6.16
CA GLN A 182 -13.20 -10.32 7.22
C GLN A 182 -12.82 -8.83 7.15
N LYS A 183 -11.55 -8.52 6.81
CA LYS A 183 -11.12 -7.13 6.69
C LYS A 183 -11.66 -6.48 5.41
N LEU A 184 -11.81 -7.23 4.33
CA LEU A 184 -12.40 -6.73 3.10
C LEU A 184 -13.88 -6.39 3.25
N GLU A 185 -14.65 -7.13 4.07
CA GLU A 185 -16.04 -6.74 4.42
C GLU A 185 -16.11 -5.37 5.09
N ILE A 186 -15.08 -5.00 5.88
CA ILE A 186 -15.03 -3.70 6.56
C ILE A 186 -14.50 -2.58 5.64
N LEU A 187 -13.52 -2.92 4.79
CA LEU A 187 -12.80 -1.94 3.98
C LEU A 187 -13.43 -1.66 2.62
N THR A 188 -14.38 -2.49 2.15
CA THR A 188 -14.98 -2.35 0.83
C THR A 188 -16.48 -2.34 0.87
N ASN A 189 -17.09 -1.49 0.07
CA ASN A 189 -18.54 -1.45 -0.16
C ASN A 189 -18.97 -2.47 -1.22
N ASN A 190 -20.29 -2.74 -1.32
CA ASN A 190 -20.80 -3.71 -2.29
C ASN A 190 -20.56 -3.31 -3.75
N ASP A 191 -20.44 -2.03 -4.06
CA ASP A 191 -20.09 -1.54 -5.41
C ASP A 191 -18.59 -1.66 -5.73
N GLY A 192 -17.77 -2.13 -4.78
CA GLY A 192 -16.31 -2.32 -4.90
C GLY A 192 -15.49 -1.12 -4.45
N GLY A 193 -16.12 -0.02 -4.04
CA GLY A 193 -15.42 1.15 -3.53
C GLY A 193 -14.84 0.93 -2.12
N HIS A 194 -13.77 1.64 -1.80
CA HIS A 194 -13.19 1.63 -0.45
C HIS A 194 -14.06 2.47 0.51
N THR A 195 -14.35 1.95 1.71
CA THR A 195 -15.23 2.61 2.70
C THR A 195 -14.76 3.98 3.15
N SER A 196 -13.46 4.29 3.03
CA SER A 196 -12.92 5.64 3.27
C SER A 196 -13.28 6.64 2.19
N ARG A 197 -13.78 6.19 1.04
CA ARG A 197 -14.10 7.00 -0.14
C ARG A 197 -12.90 7.76 -0.71
N SER A 198 -11.67 7.38 -0.32
CA SER A 198 -10.41 7.97 -0.80
C SER A 198 -9.87 7.20 -2.01
N PRO A 199 -9.69 7.85 -3.18
CA PRO A 199 -9.08 7.20 -4.35
C PRO A 199 -7.67 6.68 -4.08
N VAL A 200 -6.90 7.37 -3.22
CA VAL A 200 -5.53 6.97 -2.84
C VAL A 200 -5.55 5.70 -1.99
N LEU A 201 -6.41 5.63 -0.97
CA LEU A 201 -6.53 4.44 -0.12
C LEU A 201 -7.09 3.26 -0.91
N HIS A 202 -8.01 3.53 -1.84
CA HIS A 202 -8.57 2.52 -2.73
C HIS A 202 -7.49 1.85 -3.59
N ILE A 203 -6.69 2.63 -4.33
CA ILE A 203 -5.64 2.04 -5.19
C ILE A 203 -4.54 1.36 -4.37
N ASN A 204 -4.21 1.88 -3.17
CA ASN A 204 -3.23 1.27 -2.29
C ASN A 204 -3.70 -0.14 -1.84
N LEU A 205 -4.93 -0.27 -1.34
CA LEU A 205 -5.51 -1.56 -0.97
C LEU A 205 -5.55 -2.50 -2.18
N LEU A 206 -6.05 -2.03 -3.33
CA LEU A 206 -6.12 -2.82 -4.55
C LEU A 206 -4.76 -3.38 -4.97
N ARG A 207 -3.68 -2.61 -4.87
CA ARG A 207 -2.32 -3.06 -5.20
C ARG A 207 -1.87 -4.20 -4.28
N HIS A 208 -2.16 -4.12 -2.98
CA HIS A 208 -1.86 -5.22 -2.04
C HIS A 208 -2.67 -6.48 -2.36
N LEU A 209 -3.94 -6.33 -2.71
CA LEU A 209 -4.77 -7.48 -3.11
C LEU A 209 -4.29 -8.14 -4.42
N ILE A 210 -3.81 -7.36 -5.39
CA ILE A 210 -3.21 -7.89 -6.61
C ILE A 210 -1.97 -8.73 -6.28
N GLU A 211 -1.08 -8.26 -5.39
CA GLU A 211 0.10 -9.02 -4.96
C GLU A 211 -0.31 -10.30 -4.23
N ILE A 212 -1.27 -10.25 -3.30
CA ILE A 212 -1.79 -11.44 -2.59
C ILE A 212 -2.37 -12.43 -3.60
N ARG A 213 -3.25 -11.96 -4.50
CA ARG A 213 -3.87 -12.80 -5.54
C ARG A 213 -2.83 -13.50 -6.41
N SER A 214 -1.74 -12.81 -6.76
CA SER A 214 -0.67 -13.41 -7.58
C SER A 214 0.07 -14.53 -6.84
N ILE A 215 0.23 -14.42 -5.53
CA ILE A 215 0.85 -15.46 -4.70
C ILE A 215 -0.11 -16.64 -4.53
N VAL A 216 -1.35 -16.38 -4.16
CA VAL A 216 -2.35 -17.45 -3.96
C VAL A 216 -2.57 -18.24 -5.25
N GLY A 217 -2.53 -17.58 -6.41
CA GLY A 217 -2.70 -18.23 -7.71
C GLY A 217 -1.58 -19.19 -8.11
N ILE A 218 -0.42 -19.18 -7.45
CA ILE A 218 0.67 -20.14 -7.66
C ILE A 218 0.71 -21.26 -6.61
N LEU A 219 -0.12 -21.18 -5.59
CA LEU A 219 -0.25 -22.21 -4.56
C LEU A 219 -1.28 -23.24 -4.98
N LYS A 220 -1.07 -24.49 -4.55
CA LYS A 220 -1.98 -25.61 -4.86
C LYS A 220 -3.07 -25.71 -3.80
N ASN A 221 -4.27 -26.14 -4.22
CA ASN A 221 -5.39 -26.48 -3.32
C ASN A 221 -5.83 -25.33 -2.39
N VAL A 222 -5.76 -24.08 -2.87
CA VAL A 222 -6.18 -22.90 -2.11
C VAL A 222 -7.45 -22.34 -2.72
N ASP A 223 -8.51 -22.24 -1.92
CA ASP A 223 -9.73 -21.51 -2.32
C ASP A 223 -9.57 -20.03 -2.00
N ALA A 224 -9.56 -19.20 -3.04
CA ALA A 224 -9.47 -17.76 -2.93
C ALA A 224 -10.50 -17.05 -3.83
N GLU A 225 -11.63 -17.69 -4.08
CA GLU A 225 -12.65 -17.16 -5.00
C GLU A 225 -13.18 -15.80 -4.52
N ASN A 226 -13.42 -15.62 -3.22
CA ASN A 226 -13.89 -14.36 -2.65
C ASN A 226 -12.86 -13.24 -2.82
N LEU A 227 -11.59 -13.49 -2.48
CA LEU A 227 -10.49 -12.56 -2.73
C LEU A 227 -10.40 -12.15 -4.20
N HIS A 228 -10.55 -13.13 -5.12
CA HIS A 228 -10.51 -12.89 -6.56
C HIS A 228 -11.67 -11.98 -7.00
N LYS A 229 -12.91 -12.32 -6.62
CA LYS A 229 -14.11 -11.52 -6.92
C LYS A 229 -14.01 -10.08 -6.40
N LYS A 230 -13.62 -9.92 -5.14
CA LYS A 230 -13.47 -8.59 -4.53
C LYS A 230 -12.35 -7.77 -5.18
N THR A 231 -11.21 -8.40 -5.51
CA THR A 231 -10.11 -7.71 -6.20
C THR A 231 -10.52 -7.21 -7.59
N ILE A 232 -11.27 -8.01 -8.36
CA ILE A 232 -11.80 -7.60 -9.67
C ILE A 232 -12.75 -6.42 -9.49
N LYS A 233 -13.73 -6.54 -8.60
CA LYS A 233 -14.73 -5.51 -8.36
C LYS A 233 -14.13 -4.17 -7.94
N MET A 234 -13.12 -4.21 -7.05
CA MET A 234 -12.33 -3.02 -6.71
C MET A 234 -11.57 -2.45 -7.90
N GLY A 235 -11.03 -3.30 -8.78
CA GLY A 235 -10.34 -2.87 -9.99
C GLY A 235 -11.28 -2.18 -10.99
N GLU A 236 -12.48 -2.69 -11.15
CA GLU A 236 -13.52 -2.08 -11.97
C GLU A 236 -13.92 -0.71 -11.42
N PHE A 237 -14.15 -0.64 -10.12
CA PHE A 237 -14.44 0.61 -9.42
C PHE A 237 -13.31 1.64 -9.56
N CYS A 238 -12.05 1.19 -9.44
CA CYS A 238 -10.85 2.03 -9.55
C CYS A 238 -10.79 2.81 -10.88
N ARG A 239 -11.30 2.21 -11.98
CA ARG A 239 -11.39 2.88 -13.29
C ARG A 239 -12.31 4.10 -13.25
N GLY A 240 -13.33 4.09 -12.41
CA GLY A 240 -14.24 5.22 -12.22
C GLY A 240 -13.54 6.48 -11.70
N PHE A 241 -12.48 6.33 -10.92
CA PHE A 241 -11.68 7.45 -10.42
C PHE A 241 -10.74 8.07 -11.47
N GLN A 242 -10.46 7.35 -12.56
CA GLN A 242 -9.54 7.83 -13.58
C GLN A 242 -10.18 8.93 -14.43
N MET A 243 -9.54 10.09 -14.47
CA MET A 243 -9.96 11.26 -15.22
C MET A 243 -9.31 11.28 -16.62
N PRO A 244 -9.79 12.14 -17.54
CA PRO A 244 -9.28 12.20 -18.92
C PRO A 244 -7.78 12.48 -19.06
N ASN A 245 -7.16 13.07 -18.04
CA ASN A 245 -5.72 13.35 -17.98
C ASN A 245 -4.89 12.21 -17.34
N ASP A 246 -5.48 11.01 -17.17
CA ASP A 246 -4.89 9.84 -16.51
C ASP A 246 -4.53 10.02 -15.02
N CYS A 247 -5.03 11.06 -14.38
CA CYS A 247 -4.94 11.25 -12.93
C CYS A 247 -6.21 10.74 -12.24
N PHE A 248 -6.17 10.64 -10.92
CA PHE A 248 -7.37 10.40 -10.13
C PHE A 248 -8.02 11.72 -9.69
N ALA A 249 -9.34 11.67 -9.50
CA ALA A 249 -10.07 12.70 -8.79
C ALA A 249 -9.59 12.82 -7.33
N TRP A 250 -9.66 14.03 -6.76
CA TRP A 250 -9.14 14.32 -5.42
C TRP A 250 -10.26 14.47 -4.40
N PHE A 251 -10.58 13.38 -3.71
CA PHE A 251 -11.60 13.34 -2.66
C PHE A 251 -11.03 12.68 -1.39
N HIS A 252 -11.54 13.04 -0.23
CA HIS A 252 -11.29 12.42 1.07
C HIS A 252 -9.81 12.11 1.34
N GLY A 253 -8.98 13.15 1.33
CA GLY A 253 -7.53 12.99 1.48
C GLY A 253 -6.83 12.53 0.20
N GLY A 254 -7.48 12.72 -0.95
CA GLY A 254 -6.91 12.48 -2.26
C GLY A 254 -5.65 13.33 -2.47
N SER A 255 -4.62 12.71 -2.99
CA SER A 255 -3.37 13.36 -3.40
C SER A 255 -2.97 12.86 -4.78
N LEU A 256 -1.91 13.45 -5.32
CA LEU A 256 -1.40 13.01 -6.61
C LEU A 256 -0.91 11.55 -6.53
N VAL A 257 -1.59 10.67 -7.26
CA VAL A 257 -1.10 9.32 -7.55
C VAL A 257 -0.34 9.37 -8.87
N PRO A 258 0.91 8.90 -8.94
CA PRO A 258 1.66 8.87 -10.20
C PRO A 258 0.91 8.09 -11.29
N LYS A 259 0.89 8.63 -12.50
CA LYS A 259 0.16 8.04 -13.65
C LYS A 259 0.61 6.62 -13.98
N ASP A 260 1.89 6.34 -13.85
CA ASP A 260 2.48 5.01 -14.06
C ASP A 260 1.94 3.99 -13.04
N ILE A 261 1.75 4.39 -11.78
CA ILE A 261 1.12 3.54 -10.75
C ILE A 261 -0.32 3.22 -11.11
N ILE A 262 -1.11 4.23 -11.53
CA ILE A 262 -2.49 4.02 -11.98
C ILE A 262 -2.52 3.06 -13.15
N LYS A 263 -1.72 3.34 -14.20
CA LYS A 263 -1.64 2.53 -15.42
C LYS A 263 -1.23 1.08 -15.13
N GLN A 264 -0.17 0.87 -14.35
CA GLN A 264 0.27 -0.48 -13.96
C GLN A 264 -0.82 -1.24 -13.21
N THR A 265 -1.50 -0.58 -12.25
CA THR A 265 -2.56 -1.21 -11.45
C THR A 265 -3.74 -1.62 -12.31
N LEU A 266 -4.24 -0.72 -13.16
CA LEU A 266 -5.37 -1.00 -14.05
C LEU A 266 -5.05 -2.09 -15.10
N ASN A 267 -3.80 -2.14 -15.59
CA ASN A 267 -3.36 -3.20 -16.50
C ASN A 267 -3.35 -4.59 -15.83
N ARG A 268 -3.05 -4.67 -14.54
CA ARG A 268 -3.05 -5.95 -13.78
C ARG A 268 -4.44 -6.50 -13.52
N ILE A 269 -5.47 -5.66 -13.53
CA ILE A 269 -6.87 -6.11 -13.43
C ILE A 269 -7.39 -6.70 -14.73
N GLY A 270 -6.92 -6.20 -15.88
CA GLY A 270 -7.16 -6.82 -17.19
C GLY A 270 -8.54 -6.57 -17.80
N TYR A 271 -9.57 -6.27 -17.03
CA TYR A 271 -10.93 -6.08 -17.52
C TYR A 271 -11.19 -4.64 -17.95
N LYS A 272 -11.86 -4.49 -19.11
CA LYS A 272 -12.35 -3.20 -19.63
C LYS A 272 -13.86 -3.11 -19.43
N ASN A 273 -14.32 -3.19 -18.19
CA ASN A 273 -15.74 -3.06 -17.90
C ASN A 273 -16.19 -1.58 -18.00
N ARG A 274 -17.49 -1.41 -18.11
CA ARG A 274 -18.12 -0.08 -18.19
C ARG A 274 -17.82 0.71 -16.91
N ILE A 275 -17.34 1.94 -17.08
CA ILE A 275 -17.17 2.90 -15.97
C ILE A 275 -18.54 3.19 -15.36
N PHE A 276 -18.66 3.18 -14.05
CA PHE A 276 -19.91 3.49 -13.36
C PHE A 276 -20.35 4.94 -13.62
N GLN A 277 -21.66 5.17 -13.68
CA GLN A 277 -22.26 6.49 -13.66
C GLN A 277 -22.65 6.89 -12.24
N LEU A 278 -23.17 5.95 -11.47
CA LEU A 278 -23.51 6.10 -10.06
C LEU A 278 -22.94 4.90 -9.29
N ALA A 279 -22.21 5.20 -8.24
CA ALA A 279 -21.70 4.24 -7.25
C ALA A 279 -22.52 4.44 -5.97
N GLU A 280 -23.61 3.71 -5.83
CA GLU A 280 -24.64 3.96 -4.80
C GLU A 280 -24.09 3.77 -3.38
N ASP A 281 -23.36 2.67 -3.14
CA ASP A 281 -22.86 2.35 -1.80
C ASP A 281 -21.69 3.27 -1.40
N THR A 282 -20.77 3.55 -2.33
CA THR A 282 -19.62 4.41 -2.05
C THR A 282 -19.98 5.89 -2.17
N GLY A 283 -21.04 6.24 -2.91
CA GLY A 283 -21.55 7.59 -3.01
C GLY A 283 -20.75 8.50 -3.94
N PHE A 284 -20.48 8.04 -5.17
CA PHE A 284 -19.91 8.87 -6.21
C PHE A 284 -20.78 8.84 -7.48
N CYS A 285 -20.91 10.00 -8.11
CA CYS A 285 -21.56 10.15 -9.41
C CYS A 285 -20.53 10.61 -10.44
N ARG A 286 -20.54 9.97 -11.62
CA ARG A 286 -19.70 10.33 -12.75
C ARG A 286 -20.57 10.61 -13.96
N LEU A 287 -20.59 11.86 -14.38
CA LEU A 287 -21.25 12.31 -15.59
C LEU A 287 -20.19 12.53 -16.67
N SER A 288 -20.38 11.95 -17.84
CA SER A 288 -19.43 12.11 -18.94
C SER A 288 -20.18 12.25 -20.27
N ASN A 289 -19.76 13.20 -21.06
CA ASN A 289 -20.25 13.41 -22.43
C ASN A 289 -19.11 13.94 -23.29
N MET A 290 -18.78 13.23 -24.40
CA MET A 290 -17.68 13.56 -25.31
C MET A 290 -16.40 14.02 -24.57
N ASP A 291 -16.17 15.33 -24.56
CA ASP A 291 -14.97 15.97 -24.00
C ASP A 291 -15.10 16.37 -22.52
N THR A 292 -16.27 16.15 -21.93
CA THR A 292 -16.61 16.64 -20.59
C THR A 292 -16.73 15.50 -19.59
N VAL A 293 -16.11 15.64 -18.41
CA VAL A 293 -16.29 14.74 -17.28
C VAL A 293 -16.52 15.56 -16.01
N VAL A 294 -17.61 15.27 -15.32
CA VAL A 294 -17.89 15.79 -13.96
C VAL A 294 -17.92 14.60 -13.01
N PHE A 295 -17.17 14.68 -11.95
CA PHE A 295 -17.13 13.67 -10.89
C PHE A 295 -17.57 14.31 -9.58
N VAL A 296 -18.62 13.77 -8.95
CA VAL A 296 -19.32 14.38 -7.82
C VAL A 296 -19.32 13.45 -6.62
N ASP A 297 -19.06 14.00 -5.44
CA ASP A 297 -19.26 13.34 -4.15
C ASP A 297 -20.74 13.47 -3.75
N VAL A 298 -21.49 12.38 -3.87
CA VAL A 298 -22.93 12.32 -3.53
C VAL A 298 -23.21 11.43 -2.31
N GLY A 299 -22.18 10.94 -1.66
CA GLY A 299 -22.33 9.99 -0.56
C GLY A 299 -22.33 10.65 0.81
N LEU A 300 -22.85 9.92 1.77
CA LEU A 300 -22.77 10.27 3.18
C LEU A 300 -21.33 10.22 3.70
N LYS A 301 -21.11 10.77 4.89
CA LYS A 301 -19.80 10.76 5.55
C LYS A 301 -19.22 9.34 5.62
N PRO A 302 -17.93 9.13 5.28
CA PRO A 302 -17.28 7.83 5.44
C PRO A 302 -17.33 7.36 6.89
N ILE A 303 -17.71 6.10 7.11
CA ILE A 303 -17.85 5.52 8.45
C ILE A 303 -16.48 5.30 9.10
N VAL A 304 -15.45 5.02 8.29
CA VAL A 304 -14.10 4.64 8.75
C VAL A 304 -13.06 5.56 8.13
N SER A 305 -12.95 6.80 8.60
CA SER A 305 -11.89 7.68 8.12
C SER A 305 -11.50 8.76 9.13
N THR A 306 -10.22 8.82 9.45
CA THR A 306 -9.59 9.94 10.17
C THR A 306 -9.41 11.18 9.27
N ASN A 307 -9.62 11.04 7.95
CA ASN A 307 -9.41 12.07 6.93
C ASN A 307 -10.73 12.56 6.32
N THR A 308 -11.82 12.52 7.08
CA THR A 308 -13.12 13.03 6.62
C THR A 308 -13.02 14.50 6.29
N LYS A 309 -13.59 14.89 5.12
CA LYS A 309 -13.65 16.26 4.64
C LYS A 309 -15.12 16.70 4.59
N ALA A 310 -15.36 17.98 4.80
CA ALA A 310 -16.68 18.59 4.61
C ALA A 310 -16.89 18.89 3.12
N SER A 311 -17.01 17.84 2.32
CA SER A 311 -16.99 17.87 0.85
C SER A 311 -18.25 17.27 0.21
N LEU A 312 -19.38 17.26 0.93
CA LEU A 312 -20.65 16.78 0.35
C LEU A 312 -21.01 17.65 -0.88
N PHE A 313 -21.35 16.98 -1.98
CA PHE A 313 -21.57 17.59 -3.30
C PHE A 313 -20.36 18.32 -3.89
N ALA A 314 -19.17 18.13 -3.31
CA ALA A 314 -17.96 18.58 -3.98
C ALA A 314 -17.81 17.88 -5.33
N PHE A 315 -17.35 18.62 -6.32
CA PHE A 315 -17.16 18.06 -7.66
C PHE A 315 -15.82 18.47 -8.26
N GLU A 316 -15.36 17.66 -9.20
CA GLU A 316 -14.26 17.98 -10.11
C GLU A 316 -14.79 18.01 -11.54
N PHE A 317 -14.39 19.00 -12.31
CA PHE A 317 -14.82 19.21 -13.68
C PHE A 317 -13.64 19.23 -14.63
N PHE A 318 -13.75 18.39 -15.67
CA PHE A 318 -12.76 18.28 -16.73
C PHE A 318 -13.39 18.60 -18.08
N TYR A 319 -12.68 19.38 -18.87
CA TYR A 319 -12.94 19.57 -20.29
C TYR A 319 -11.73 19.08 -21.08
N LYS A 320 -11.93 18.09 -21.94
CA LYS A 320 -10.86 17.32 -22.59
C LYS A 320 -9.91 16.76 -21.52
N LYS A 321 -8.62 17.11 -21.58
CA LYS A 321 -7.62 16.68 -20.59
C LYS A 321 -7.33 17.73 -19.52
N GLU A 322 -7.97 18.87 -19.58
CA GLU A 322 -7.73 19.97 -18.65
C GLU A 322 -8.68 19.89 -17.45
N LYS A 323 -8.12 20.02 -16.25
CA LYS A 323 -8.88 20.10 -15.01
C LYS A 323 -9.30 21.56 -14.80
N ILE A 324 -10.59 21.84 -14.96
CA ILE A 324 -11.15 23.21 -14.87
C ILE A 324 -11.53 23.55 -13.42
N ILE A 325 -12.16 22.59 -12.71
CA ILE A 325 -12.51 22.72 -11.30
C ILE A 325 -11.94 21.52 -10.54
N SER A 326 -11.32 21.79 -9.38
CA SER A 326 -10.66 20.79 -8.57
C SER A 326 -10.83 21.05 -7.09
N ASN A 327 -10.87 19.98 -6.31
CA ASN A 327 -10.63 20.03 -4.87
C ASN A 327 -9.13 20.28 -4.57
N LEU A 328 -8.83 20.80 -3.37
CA LEU A 328 -7.43 21.11 -3.00
C LEU A 328 -6.57 19.87 -2.66
N GLY A 329 -7.19 18.72 -2.39
CA GLY A 329 -6.47 17.51 -2.02
C GLY A 329 -5.88 17.56 -0.60
N GLU A 330 -4.82 16.75 -0.37
CA GLU A 330 -4.15 16.67 0.93
C GLU A 330 -2.71 17.18 0.85
N LEU A 331 -2.27 17.90 1.89
CA LEU A 331 -0.87 18.31 2.03
C LEU A 331 -0.03 17.13 2.53
N THR A 332 0.84 16.62 1.66
CA THR A 332 1.69 15.45 1.94
C THR A 332 2.79 15.69 2.97
N LYS A 333 3.10 16.95 3.31
CA LYS A 333 4.24 17.33 4.18
C LYS A 333 3.91 18.29 5.32
N SER A 334 2.66 18.70 5.53
CA SER A 334 2.37 19.63 6.62
C SER A 334 2.25 18.93 7.95
N SER A 335 3.17 19.22 8.88
CA SER A 335 3.07 18.90 10.32
C SER A 335 2.12 19.85 11.06
N ILE A 336 1.63 20.91 10.42
CA ILE A 336 0.83 21.96 11.02
C ILE A 336 -0.63 21.51 11.10
N LYS A 337 -1.11 21.23 12.30
CA LYS A 337 -2.49 20.78 12.59
C LYS A 337 -3.54 21.77 12.06
N SER A 338 -3.29 23.08 12.13
CA SER A 338 -4.18 24.12 11.60
C SER A 338 -4.38 24.01 10.08
N ALA A 339 -3.32 23.75 9.31
CA ALA A 339 -3.42 23.59 7.86
C ALA A 339 -4.24 22.34 7.48
N LYS A 340 -4.11 21.24 8.25
CA LYS A 340 -4.93 20.04 8.04
C LYS A 340 -6.40 20.31 8.33
N ASN A 341 -6.71 21.07 9.37
CA ASN A 341 -8.09 21.45 9.70
C ASN A 341 -8.70 22.35 8.62
N SER A 342 -7.95 23.33 8.11
CA SER A 342 -8.40 24.21 7.02
C SER A 342 -8.72 23.40 5.74
N LEU A 343 -7.91 22.41 5.40
CA LEU A 343 -8.16 21.52 4.27
C LEU A 343 -9.30 20.50 4.49
N ALA A 344 -9.79 20.39 5.72
CA ALA A 344 -10.96 19.56 6.00
C ALA A 344 -12.29 20.33 5.84
N SER A 345 -12.25 21.67 5.85
CA SER A 345 -13.43 22.52 5.75
C SER A 345 -14.03 22.56 4.35
N SER A 346 -15.32 22.90 4.22
CA SER A 346 -16.00 23.07 2.94
C SER A 346 -15.36 24.13 2.05
N ALA A 347 -14.76 25.16 2.64
CA ALA A 347 -14.06 26.22 1.90
C ALA A 347 -12.84 25.72 1.10
N ALA A 348 -12.32 24.52 1.42
CA ALA A 348 -11.22 23.88 0.68
C ALA A 348 -11.70 23.00 -0.48
N HIS A 349 -12.98 22.95 -0.74
CA HIS A 349 -13.60 22.06 -1.74
C HIS A 349 -14.53 22.83 -2.66
N SER A 350 -14.70 22.30 -3.88
CA SER A 350 -15.65 22.82 -4.88
C SER A 350 -17.08 22.39 -4.55
N THR A 351 -17.59 22.88 -3.43
CA THR A 351 -18.90 22.52 -2.89
C THR A 351 -19.69 23.77 -2.45
N LEU A 352 -20.98 23.59 -2.19
CA LEU A 352 -21.82 24.64 -1.64
C LEU A 352 -21.41 24.96 -0.20
N ASN A 353 -21.17 26.22 0.09
CA ASN A 353 -20.96 26.76 1.43
C ASN A 353 -22.07 27.76 1.74
N ILE A 354 -22.72 27.66 2.90
CA ILE A 354 -23.80 28.54 3.34
C ILE A 354 -23.38 29.13 4.69
N ASP A 355 -23.39 30.44 4.81
CA ASP A 355 -23.09 31.23 6.02
C ASP A 355 -21.72 30.85 6.62
N ASP A 356 -20.70 30.59 5.79
CA ASP A 356 -19.34 30.15 6.19
C ASP A 356 -19.32 28.91 7.10
N ARG A 357 -20.35 28.08 7.03
CA ARG A 357 -20.45 26.83 7.77
C ARG A 357 -20.12 25.64 6.90
N ASN A 358 -19.46 24.65 7.50
CA ASN A 358 -19.22 23.39 6.83
C ASN A 358 -20.54 22.68 6.50
N ASN A 359 -20.65 22.15 5.28
CA ASN A 359 -21.83 21.43 4.80
C ASN A 359 -22.02 20.04 5.45
N ILE A 360 -21.01 19.54 6.17
CA ILE A 360 -21.05 18.33 7.01
C ILE A 360 -20.34 18.63 8.33
N CYS A 361 -20.89 18.09 9.41
CA CYS A 361 -20.23 18.15 10.73
C CYS A 361 -18.92 17.38 10.70
N LEU A 362 -17.81 18.06 10.99
CA LEU A 362 -16.49 17.44 11.22
C LEU A 362 -16.43 17.08 12.71
N LEU A 363 -16.48 15.79 13.02
CA LEU A 363 -16.18 15.34 14.39
C LEU A 363 -14.68 15.54 14.63
N TYR A 364 -14.33 16.56 15.39
CA TYR A 364 -13.00 16.66 15.98
C TYR A 364 -12.92 15.60 17.09
N THR A 365 -11.96 14.69 17.00
CA THR A 365 -11.69 13.64 17.98
C THR A 365 -11.02 14.19 19.24
N SER A 366 -11.46 15.33 19.76
CA SER A 366 -11.15 15.79 21.11
C SER A 366 -12.48 15.80 21.86
N PRO A 367 -12.60 15.08 22.99
CA PRO A 367 -13.75 15.27 23.86
C PRO A 367 -13.83 16.76 24.21
N SER A 368 -15.01 17.32 24.06
CA SER A 368 -15.29 18.67 24.54
C SER A 368 -15.04 18.68 26.05
N PRO A 369 -14.37 19.72 26.61
CA PRO A 369 -14.23 19.84 28.07
C PRO A 369 -15.57 20.02 28.80
N ARG A 370 -16.71 19.79 28.13
CA ARG A 370 -18.06 19.98 28.68
C ARG A 370 -18.94 18.73 28.64
N ASP A 371 -18.39 17.56 28.32
CA ASP A 371 -19.08 16.27 28.43
C ASP A 371 -18.55 15.47 29.62
#